data_744932d1d771daf9d735d8334df37764
#
_entry.id   744932d1d771daf9d735d8334df37764
#
_cell.length_a   1.000
_cell.length_b   1.000
_cell.length_c   1.000
_cell.angle_alpha   90.00
_cell.angle_beta   90.00
_cell.angle_gamma   90.00
#
_symmetry.space_group_name_H-M   'P 1'
#
loop_
_entity.id
_entity.type
_entity.pdbx_description
1 polymer ?
#
loop_
_entity_poly.entity_id
_entity_poly.type
_entity_poly.pdbx_seq_one_letter_code
_entity_poly.pdbx_strand_id
1 'polypeptide(L)'
;LPKPPPKRKILPSHTRHKAENVYFPEQIDLPGKILLLSPMVPIALDPRHANLAIAGNGALALRRLRALRTAGAAETILFADAPEPTLAAEAGIFLRPHLPTATDLAALHILWIVDVPEQTAAALAAEARALRVLVNVEDRPPYCDFHSVAEIRRGDLLLTISTNGAAPGLAGTIRRNLENCFPPAWEGRVAEVAALRTGWRAEGVAMPEAARRINALVEERCWLSCPKPN
;
A
#
# COMPACT_ATOMS: atom_id res chain seq x y z
N LEU A 1 64.48 -27.38 3.69
CA LEU A 1 63.31 -27.26 4.51
C LEU A 1 62.48 -26.03 4.05
N PRO A 2 61.18 -26.17 3.68
CA PRO A 2 60.38 -25.06 3.23
C PRO A 2 59.94 -24.19 4.43
N LYS A 3 59.86 -22.87 4.21
CA LYS A 3 59.39 -21.87 5.21
C LYS A 3 57.97 -22.11 5.61
N PRO A 4 57.61 -21.94 6.90
CA PRO A 4 56.24 -22.05 7.35
C PRO A 4 55.36 -20.91 6.81
N PRO A 5 54.02 -21.16 6.59
CA PRO A 5 53.12 -20.14 6.10
C PRO A 5 52.83 -19.06 7.15
N PRO A 6 52.45 -17.84 6.70
CA PRO A 6 52.22 -16.72 7.62
C PRO A 6 50.96 -16.96 8.48
N LYS A 7 51.08 -16.63 9.77
CA LYS A 7 49.97 -16.73 10.75
C LYS A 7 48.83 -15.79 10.35
N ARG A 8 47.65 -16.34 10.20
CA ARG A 8 46.38 -15.57 10.04
C ARG A 8 46.17 -14.73 11.29
N LYS A 9 46.08 -13.40 11.10
CA LYS A 9 45.59 -12.49 12.13
C LYS A 9 44.13 -12.79 12.39
N ILE A 10 43.82 -13.23 13.59
CA ILE A 10 42.45 -13.31 14.10
C ILE A 10 41.99 -11.89 14.36
N LEU A 11 41.02 -11.41 13.59
CA LEU A 11 40.29 -10.16 13.87
C LEU A 11 39.49 -10.33 15.17
N PRO A 12 39.48 -9.31 16.05
CA PRO A 12 38.69 -9.39 17.28
C PRO A 12 37.22 -9.48 16.96
N SER A 13 36.54 -10.35 17.72
CA SER A 13 35.10 -10.57 17.71
C SER A 13 34.35 -9.25 17.78
N HIS A 14 33.49 -8.99 16.79
CA HIS A 14 32.54 -7.88 16.83
C HIS A 14 31.74 -7.92 18.12
N THR A 15 32.04 -6.94 18.97
CA THR A 15 31.20 -6.54 20.09
C THR A 15 29.75 -6.39 19.58
N ARG A 16 28.86 -7.13 20.20
CA ARG A 16 27.41 -6.93 20.04
C ARG A 16 27.11 -5.47 20.32
N HIS A 17 26.86 -4.68 19.29
CA HIS A 17 26.19 -3.41 19.46
C HIS A 17 24.83 -3.70 20.11
N LYS A 18 24.68 -3.24 21.36
CA LYS A 18 23.36 -3.04 21.94
C LYS A 18 22.54 -2.28 20.91
N ALA A 19 21.35 -2.80 20.59
CA ALA A 19 20.36 -2.05 19.85
C ALA A 19 20.17 -0.73 20.59
N GLU A 20 20.76 0.33 20.09
CA GLU A 20 20.48 1.67 20.54
C GLU A 20 19.02 1.93 20.23
N ASN A 21 18.29 2.29 21.28
CA ASN A 21 16.90 2.70 21.23
C ASN A 21 16.70 3.63 20.02
N VAL A 22 15.89 3.21 19.07
CA VAL A 22 15.32 4.12 18.09
C VAL A 22 14.62 5.20 18.90
N TYR A 23 15.16 6.40 18.86
CA TYR A 23 14.64 7.59 19.54
C TYR A 23 13.23 7.87 18.98
N PHE A 24 12.21 7.51 19.73
CA PHE A 24 10.89 8.05 19.55
C PHE A 24 10.90 9.42 20.23
N PRO A 25 10.63 10.53 19.52
CA PRO A 25 10.55 11.83 20.17
C PRO A 25 9.52 11.76 21.31
N GLU A 26 9.91 12.24 22.49
CA GLU A 26 9.03 12.36 23.65
C GLU A 26 7.71 13.00 23.22
N GLN A 27 6.61 12.41 23.65
CA GLN A 27 5.27 12.95 23.43
C GLN A 27 5.20 14.33 24.07
N ILE A 28 5.16 15.37 23.26
CA ILE A 28 4.87 16.72 23.74
C ILE A 28 3.38 16.71 24.14
N ASP A 29 3.14 16.82 25.43
CA ASP A 29 1.79 16.89 26.00
C ASP A 29 1.19 18.26 25.68
N LEU A 30 0.57 18.38 24.51
CA LEU A 30 -0.23 19.55 24.14
C LEU A 30 -1.66 19.34 24.69
N PRO A 31 -2.28 20.38 25.31
CA PRO A 31 -3.65 20.31 25.76
C PRO A 31 -4.61 20.17 24.55
N GLY A 32 -5.19 19.00 24.43
CA GLY A 32 -5.97 18.53 23.30
C GLY A 32 -5.15 17.46 22.58
N LYS A 33 -5.36 16.18 22.97
CA LYS A 33 -4.66 15.03 22.37
C LYS A 33 -4.89 14.99 20.85
N ILE A 34 -4.06 15.70 20.09
CA ILE A 34 -3.79 15.31 18.71
C ILE A 34 -2.99 14.03 18.86
N LEU A 35 -3.62 12.90 18.59
CA LEU A 35 -2.93 11.62 18.44
C LEU A 35 -1.91 11.83 17.32
N LEU A 36 -0.63 12.06 17.66
CA LEU A 36 0.43 12.16 16.69
C LEU A 36 0.58 10.76 16.08
N LEU A 37 -0.09 10.54 14.95
CA LEU A 37 0.06 9.32 14.19
C LEU A 37 1.53 9.22 13.74
N SER A 38 2.15 8.10 13.99
CA SER A 38 3.51 7.83 13.52
C SER A 38 3.60 7.97 12.00
N PRO A 39 4.71 8.47 11.44
CA PRO A 39 4.90 8.52 9.99
C PRO A 39 4.69 7.14 9.39
N MET A 40 3.97 7.08 8.24
CA MET A 40 3.73 5.85 7.51
C MET A 40 4.78 5.63 6.43
N VAL A 41 5.21 4.39 6.25
CA VAL A 41 6.08 3.99 5.13
C VAL A 41 5.21 3.77 3.89
N PRO A 42 5.44 4.51 2.78
CA PRO A 42 4.71 4.28 1.54
C PRO A 42 5.24 3.04 0.83
N ILE A 43 4.33 2.12 0.51
CA ILE A 43 4.62 0.93 -0.31
C ILE A 43 3.56 0.77 -1.39
N ALA A 44 3.96 0.28 -2.55
CA ALA A 44 3.05 -0.23 -3.57
C ALA A 44 3.14 -1.76 -3.54
N LEU A 45 2.04 -2.41 -3.19
CA LEU A 45 1.97 -3.86 -3.09
C LEU A 45 1.57 -4.46 -4.44
N ASP A 46 2.31 -5.47 -4.89
CA ASP A 46 1.90 -6.30 -6.03
C ASP A 46 0.92 -7.38 -5.53
N PRO A 47 -0.37 -7.31 -5.92
CA PRO A 47 -1.38 -8.25 -5.41
C PRO A 47 -1.15 -9.69 -5.86
N ARG A 48 -0.31 -9.94 -6.88
CA ARG A 48 0.04 -11.29 -7.33
C ARG A 48 0.90 -12.07 -6.33
N HIS A 49 1.53 -11.36 -5.40
CA HIS A 49 2.44 -11.91 -4.39
C HIS A 49 1.89 -11.79 -2.96
N ALA A 50 0.61 -11.48 -2.81
CA ALA A 50 0.00 -11.31 -1.51
C ALA A 50 -1.40 -11.94 -1.45
N ASN A 51 -1.66 -12.70 -0.41
CA ASN A 51 -2.99 -13.22 -0.11
C ASN A 51 -3.78 -12.13 0.61
N LEU A 52 -4.75 -11.56 -0.09
CA LEU A 52 -5.56 -10.45 0.37
C LEU A 52 -6.97 -10.92 0.72
N ALA A 53 -7.50 -10.44 1.83
CA ALA A 53 -8.87 -10.75 2.23
C ALA A 53 -9.60 -9.55 2.83
N ILE A 54 -10.93 -9.66 2.78
CA ILE A 54 -11.87 -8.76 3.44
C ILE A 54 -12.72 -9.61 4.40
N ALA A 55 -12.94 -9.11 5.61
CA ALA A 55 -13.96 -9.61 6.52
C ALA A 55 -15.05 -8.56 6.67
N GLY A 56 -16.28 -8.88 6.21
CA GLY A 56 -17.39 -7.94 6.27
C GLY A 56 -18.58 -8.28 5.40
N ASN A 57 -19.75 -7.72 5.73
CA ASN A 57 -21.03 -8.15 5.20
C ASN A 57 -21.75 -7.12 4.31
N GLY A 58 -21.42 -5.83 4.40
CA GLY A 58 -22.24 -4.73 3.89
C GLY A 58 -21.62 -3.96 2.71
N ALA A 59 -22.14 -2.77 2.53
CA ALA A 59 -21.80 -1.87 1.41
C ALA A 59 -20.34 -1.41 1.43
N LEU A 60 -19.72 -1.26 2.61
CA LEU A 60 -18.31 -0.90 2.70
C LEU A 60 -17.42 -2.05 2.24
N ALA A 61 -17.76 -3.30 2.60
CA ALA A 61 -17.07 -4.49 2.11
C ALA A 61 -17.16 -4.61 0.58
N LEU A 62 -18.34 -4.33 0.00
CA LEU A 62 -18.51 -4.30 -1.45
C LEU A 62 -17.64 -3.24 -2.12
N ARG A 63 -17.63 -2.02 -1.57
CA ARG A 63 -16.78 -0.94 -2.06
C ARG A 63 -15.30 -1.32 -2.01
N ARG A 64 -14.87 -1.95 -0.92
CA ARG A 64 -13.49 -2.40 -0.74
C ARG A 64 -13.12 -3.50 -1.73
N LEU A 65 -13.99 -4.49 -1.93
CA LEU A 65 -13.80 -5.57 -2.89
C LEU A 65 -13.61 -5.02 -4.32
N ARG A 66 -14.46 -4.10 -4.74
CA ARG A 66 -14.36 -3.43 -6.04
C ARG A 66 -13.05 -2.66 -6.20
N ALA A 67 -12.65 -1.91 -5.17
CA ALA A 67 -11.40 -1.16 -5.19
C ALA A 67 -10.17 -2.08 -5.31
N LEU A 68 -10.13 -3.18 -4.56
CA LEU A 68 -9.04 -4.15 -4.63
C LEU A 68 -8.97 -4.84 -6.00
N ARG A 69 -10.12 -5.21 -6.57
CA ARG A 69 -10.18 -5.79 -7.92
C ARG A 69 -9.73 -4.81 -9.00
N THR A 70 -10.12 -3.54 -8.91
CA THR A 70 -9.63 -2.48 -9.79
C THR A 70 -8.11 -2.30 -9.67
N ALA A 71 -7.55 -2.58 -8.49
CA ALA A 71 -6.10 -2.59 -8.24
C ALA A 71 -5.39 -3.86 -8.72
N GLY A 72 -6.09 -4.79 -9.37
CA GLY A 72 -5.53 -6.04 -9.88
C GLY A 72 -5.60 -7.24 -8.91
N ALA A 73 -6.18 -7.06 -7.71
CA ALA A 73 -6.36 -8.11 -6.71
C ALA A 73 -7.63 -8.95 -6.99
N ALA A 74 -7.69 -9.62 -8.14
CA ALA A 74 -8.88 -10.36 -8.60
C ALA A 74 -9.27 -11.50 -7.65
N GLU A 75 -8.29 -12.12 -7.00
CA GLU A 75 -8.47 -13.30 -6.13
C GLU A 75 -8.67 -12.93 -4.65
N THR A 76 -9.07 -11.68 -4.38
CA THR A 76 -9.37 -11.25 -2.99
C THR A 76 -10.46 -12.14 -2.38
N ILE A 77 -10.14 -12.77 -1.24
CA ILE A 77 -11.08 -13.60 -0.49
C ILE A 77 -12.03 -12.69 0.29
N LEU A 78 -13.31 -13.01 0.30
CA LEU A 78 -14.30 -12.38 1.16
C LEU A 78 -14.77 -13.36 2.23
N PHE A 79 -14.55 -13.03 3.48
CA PHE A 79 -15.14 -13.69 4.63
C PHE A 79 -16.38 -12.91 5.10
N ALA A 80 -17.54 -13.54 5.03
CA ALA A 80 -18.80 -12.90 5.37
C ALA A 80 -19.82 -13.94 5.81
N ASP A 81 -20.30 -13.85 7.06
CA ASP A 81 -21.29 -14.77 7.64
C ASP A 81 -22.73 -14.44 7.26
N ALA A 82 -23.00 -13.18 6.89
CA ALA A 82 -24.30 -12.70 6.43
C ALA A 82 -24.14 -11.63 5.34
N PRO A 83 -23.52 -11.95 4.18
CA PRO A 83 -23.21 -10.96 3.15
C PRO A 83 -24.49 -10.43 2.48
N GLU A 84 -24.51 -9.14 2.15
CA GLU A 84 -25.52 -8.58 1.26
C GLU A 84 -25.52 -9.31 -0.09
N PRO A 85 -26.70 -9.50 -0.73
CA PRO A 85 -26.82 -10.29 -1.96
C PRO A 85 -25.87 -9.84 -3.09
N THR A 86 -25.73 -8.53 -3.29
CA THR A 86 -24.82 -7.97 -4.30
C THR A 86 -23.34 -8.27 -3.98
N LEU A 87 -22.97 -8.18 -2.72
CA LEU A 87 -21.61 -8.51 -2.26
C LEU A 87 -21.31 -9.99 -2.47
N ALA A 88 -22.24 -10.87 -2.09
CA ALA A 88 -22.11 -12.31 -2.29
C ALA A 88 -21.97 -12.68 -3.78
N ALA A 89 -22.81 -12.09 -4.62
CA ALA A 89 -22.76 -12.31 -6.07
C ALA A 89 -21.42 -11.86 -6.69
N GLU A 90 -20.93 -10.68 -6.28
CA GLU A 90 -19.65 -10.19 -6.78
C GLU A 90 -18.45 -10.97 -6.23
N ALA A 91 -18.48 -11.42 -4.99
CA ALA A 91 -17.41 -12.25 -4.44
C ALA A 91 -17.31 -13.60 -5.17
N GLY A 92 -18.43 -14.21 -5.53
CA GLY A 92 -18.49 -15.45 -6.29
C GLY A 92 -17.74 -16.59 -5.59
N ILE A 93 -16.83 -17.25 -6.30
CA ILE A 93 -16.06 -18.40 -5.77
C ILE A 93 -15.08 -18.02 -4.65
N PHE A 94 -14.78 -16.73 -4.48
CA PHE A 94 -13.91 -16.22 -3.42
C PHE A 94 -14.66 -15.93 -2.12
N LEU A 95 -15.99 -16.14 -2.07
CA LEU A 95 -16.77 -16.04 -0.83
C LEU A 95 -16.48 -17.22 0.10
N ARG A 96 -16.27 -16.90 1.38
CA ARG A 96 -16.26 -17.84 2.50
C ARG A 96 -17.39 -17.42 3.44
N PRO A 97 -18.45 -18.25 3.62
CA PRO A 97 -19.68 -17.88 4.34
C PRO A 97 -19.51 -17.95 5.87
N HIS A 98 -18.42 -17.41 6.36
CA HIS A 98 -18.07 -17.32 7.78
C HIS A 98 -17.06 -16.19 7.99
N LEU A 99 -16.91 -15.69 9.21
CA LEU A 99 -15.77 -14.84 9.57
C LEU A 99 -14.47 -15.66 9.60
N PRO A 100 -13.30 -15.05 9.33
CA PRO A 100 -12.05 -15.80 9.24
C PRO A 100 -11.69 -16.46 10.56
N THR A 101 -11.29 -17.73 10.49
CA THR A 101 -10.73 -18.52 11.59
C THR A 101 -9.22 -18.31 11.69
N ALA A 102 -8.60 -18.76 12.77
CA ALA A 102 -7.13 -18.76 12.93
C ALA A 102 -6.42 -19.44 11.73
N THR A 103 -6.99 -20.52 11.22
CA THR A 103 -6.42 -21.23 10.05
C THR A 103 -6.51 -20.39 8.79
N ASP A 104 -7.63 -19.70 8.58
CA ASP A 104 -7.78 -18.78 7.44
C ASP A 104 -6.79 -17.63 7.53
N LEU A 105 -6.69 -17.01 8.72
CA LEU A 105 -5.80 -15.89 8.99
C LEU A 105 -4.33 -16.26 8.74
N ALA A 106 -3.90 -17.45 9.13
CA ALA A 106 -2.52 -17.91 8.95
C ALA A 106 -2.08 -17.97 7.47
N ALA A 107 -3.03 -18.05 6.55
CA ALA A 107 -2.76 -18.06 5.11
C ALA A 107 -2.74 -16.67 4.48
N LEU A 108 -3.07 -15.60 5.21
CA LEU A 108 -3.20 -14.23 4.69
C LEU A 108 -1.93 -13.42 4.91
N HIS A 109 -1.78 -12.37 4.09
CA HIS A 109 -0.80 -11.31 4.29
C HIS A 109 -1.46 -10.02 4.76
N ILE A 110 -2.66 -9.72 4.24
CA ILE A 110 -3.40 -8.49 4.54
C ILE A 110 -4.89 -8.79 4.71
N LEU A 111 -5.49 -8.20 5.74
CA LEU A 111 -6.91 -8.29 6.05
C LEU A 111 -7.52 -6.89 6.21
N TRP A 112 -8.56 -6.60 5.45
CA TRP A 112 -9.47 -5.48 5.71
C TRP A 112 -10.67 -5.97 6.51
N ILE A 113 -11.00 -5.28 7.59
CA ILE A 113 -12.15 -5.58 8.45
C ILE A 113 -13.11 -4.40 8.32
N VAL A 114 -14.28 -4.65 7.77
CA VAL A 114 -15.29 -3.63 7.44
C VAL A 114 -16.71 -4.15 7.74
N ASP A 115 -17.61 -3.27 8.11
CA ASP A 115 -19.02 -3.63 8.38
C ASP A 115 -19.19 -4.76 9.42
N VAL A 116 -18.31 -4.83 10.42
CA VAL A 116 -18.38 -5.77 11.55
C VAL A 116 -18.49 -5.01 12.88
N PRO A 117 -19.18 -5.61 13.90
CA PRO A 117 -19.25 -5.02 15.24
C PRO A 117 -17.85 -4.77 15.81
N GLU A 118 -17.71 -3.71 16.62
CA GLU A 118 -16.41 -3.27 17.14
C GLU A 118 -15.67 -4.35 17.92
N GLN A 119 -16.38 -5.06 18.78
CA GLN A 119 -15.77 -6.13 19.57
C GLN A 119 -15.22 -7.25 18.69
N THR A 120 -15.96 -7.63 17.65
CA THR A 120 -15.52 -8.63 16.66
C THR A 120 -14.33 -8.12 15.87
N ALA A 121 -14.36 -6.87 15.43
CA ALA A 121 -13.25 -6.26 14.68
C ALA A 121 -11.96 -6.20 15.52
N ALA A 122 -12.07 -5.81 16.80
CA ALA A 122 -10.93 -5.77 17.71
C ALA A 122 -10.33 -7.18 17.95
N ALA A 123 -11.18 -8.20 18.15
CA ALA A 123 -10.74 -9.57 18.33
C ALA A 123 -10.03 -10.10 17.07
N LEU A 124 -10.64 -9.95 15.90
CA LEU A 124 -10.04 -10.35 14.62
C LEU A 124 -8.72 -9.62 14.33
N ALA A 125 -8.64 -8.32 14.64
CA ALA A 125 -7.41 -7.56 14.47
C ALA A 125 -6.29 -8.07 15.39
N ALA A 126 -6.59 -8.38 16.64
CA ALA A 126 -5.62 -8.93 17.58
C ALA A 126 -5.12 -10.31 17.14
N GLU A 127 -6.01 -11.20 16.71
CA GLU A 127 -5.68 -12.53 16.24
C GLU A 127 -4.84 -12.49 14.94
N ALA A 128 -5.25 -11.68 13.97
CA ALA A 128 -4.51 -11.48 12.73
C ALA A 128 -3.09 -10.96 12.97
N ARG A 129 -2.91 -9.98 13.87
CA ARG A 129 -1.58 -9.47 14.26
C ARG A 129 -0.71 -10.54 14.92
N ALA A 130 -1.28 -11.37 15.78
CA ALA A 130 -0.54 -12.48 16.40
C ALA A 130 0.01 -13.46 15.34
N LEU A 131 -0.66 -13.57 14.19
CA LEU A 131 -0.26 -14.35 13.03
C LEU A 131 0.53 -13.57 11.99
N ARG A 132 0.92 -12.32 12.30
CA ARG A 132 1.69 -11.40 11.42
C ARG A 132 0.94 -11.00 10.14
N VAL A 133 -0.36 -11.01 10.17
CA VAL A 133 -1.21 -10.46 9.10
C VAL A 133 -1.38 -8.97 9.34
N LEU A 134 -1.12 -8.15 8.33
CA LEU A 134 -1.37 -6.70 8.40
C LEU A 134 -2.86 -6.43 8.34
N VAL A 135 -3.35 -5.56 9.22
CA VAL A 135 -4.77 -5.29 9.39
C VAL A 135 -5.11 -3.83 9.12
N ASN A 136 -6.23 -3.62 8.43
CA ASN A 136 -6.91 -2.33 8.38
C ASN A 136 -8.35 -2.51 8.83
N VAL A 137 -8.74 -1.79 9.87
CA VAL A 137 -10.13 -1.75 10.35
C VAL A 137 -10.73 -0.42 9.92
N GLU A 138 -11.77 -0.44 9.09
CA GLU A 138 -12.39 0.77 8.54
C GLU A 138 -12.84 1.71 9.68
N ASP A 139 -12.48 2.99 9.56
CA ASP A 139 -12.78 4.07 10.50
C ASP A 139 -12.29 3.87 11.96
N ARG A 140 -11.33 2.94 12.18
CA ARG A 140 -10.79 2.64 13.52
C ARG A 140 -9.26 2.64 13.55
N PRO A 141 -8.61 3.80 13.48
CA PRO A 141 -7.16 3.91 13.39
C PRO A 141 -6.37 3.12 14.45
N PRO A 142 -6.81 2.98 15.73
CA PRO A 142 -6.07 2.21 16.73
C PRO A 142 -5.90 0.73 16.39
N TYR A 143 -6.75 0.20 15.51
CA TYR A 143 -6.71 -1.18 15.07
C TYR A 143 -6.04 -1.36 13.70
N CYS A 144 -5.46 -0.30 13.12
CA CYS A 144 -4.86 -0.33 11.79
C CYS A 144 -3.34 -0.45 11.84
N ASP A 145 -2.76 -1.36 11.06
CA ASP A 145 -1.32 -1.46 10.80
C ASP A 145 -0.93 -0.68 9.54
N PHE A 146 -1.88 -0.43 8.66
CA PHE A 146 -1.75 0.38 7.45
C PHE A 146 -3.05 1.14 7.17
N HIS A 147 -2.96 2.20 6.37
CA HIS A 147 -4.14 2.98 5.97
C HIS A 147 -4.43 2.80 4.48
N SER A 148 -5.73 2.81 4.15
CA SER A 148 -6.16 2.96 2.77
C SER A 148 -5.96 4.42 2.35
N VAL A 149 -5.28 4.62 1.23
CA VAL A 149 -4.95 5.95 0.71
C VAL A 149 -5.93 6.37 -0.38
N ALA A 150 -6.11 7.68 -0.59
CA ALA A 150 -6.77 8.17 -1.78
C ALA A 150 -5.85 7.96 -2.99
N GLU A 151 -6.38 7.46 -4.12
CA GLU A 151 -5.56 7.10 -5.28
C GLU A 151 -6.11 7.60 -6.60
N ILE A 152 -5.21 7.81 -7.55
CA ILE A 152 -5.50 8.05 -8.96
C ILE A 152 -4.73 7.00 -9.77
N ARG A 153 -5.45 6.27 -10.63
CA ARG A 153 -4.85 5.29 -11.54
C ARG A 153 -5.03 5.73 -12.99
N ARG A 154 -3.95 5.60 -13.78
CA ARG A 154 -3.92 5.84 -15.23
C ARG A 154 -3.03 4.79 -15.86
N GLY A 155 -3.58 3.61 -16.16
CA GLY A 155 -2.79 2.44 -16.50
C GLY A 155 -1.78 2.12 -15.37
N ASP A 156 -0.50 2.03 -15.70
CA ASP A 156 0.59 1.74 -14.75
C ASP A 156 0.98 2.93 -13.85
N LEU A 157 0.43 4.13 -14.09
CA LEU A 157 0.65 5.27 -13.20
C LEU A 157 -0.27 5.15 -11.98
N LEU A 158 0.33 5.10 -10.81
CA LEU A 158 -0.35 5.16 -9.51
C LEU A 158 0.12 6.39 -8.73
N LEU A 159 -0.82 7.28 -8.40
CA LEU A 159 -0.60 8.41 -7.49
C LEU A 159 -1.39 8.14 -6.21
N THR A 160 -0.76 8.31 -5.08
CA THR A 160 -1.39 8.09 -3.77
C THR A 160 -1.29 9.35 -2.91
N ILE A 161 -2.37 9.64 -2.19
CA ILE A 161 -2.46 10.78 -1.28
C ILE A 161 -2.85 10.26 0.09
N SER A 162 -2.03 10.54 1.10
CA SER A 162 -2.30 10.24 2.48
C SER A 162 -2.13 11.49 3.34
N THR A 163 -2.99 11.66 4.31
CA THR A 163 -2.85 12.65 5.40
C THR A 163 -2.58 11.96 6.73
N ASN A 164 -2.08 10.73 6.67
CA ASN A 164 -1.83 9.88 7.84
C ASN A 164 -3.06 9.73 8.76
N GLY A 165 -4.27 9.68 8.16
CA GLY A 165 -5.53 9.61 8.91
C GLY A 165 -6.00 10.94 9.53
N ALA A 166 -5.16 11.99 9.54
CA ALA A 166 -5.50 13.25 10.19
C ALA A 166 -6.61 14.04 9.49
N ALA A 167 -6.70 13.95 8.15
CA ALA A 167 -7.66 14.71 7.36
C ALA A 167 -8.10 13.97 6.09
N PRO A 168 -8.89 12.89 6.18
CA PRO A 168 -9.29 12.09 5.01
C PRO A 168 -10.07 12.91 3.96
N GLY A 169 -10.89 13.88 4.39
CA GLY A 169 -11.57 14.79 3.49
C GLY A 169 -10.61 15.66 2.66
N LEU A 170 -9.49 16.10 3.23
CA LEU A 170 -8.45 16.84 2.53
C LEU A 170 -7.75 15.95 1.49
N ALA A 171 -7.41 14.71 1.85
CA ALA A 171 -6.85 13.76 0.89
C ALA A 171 -7.77 13.55 -0.32
N GLY A 172 -9.08 13.41 -0.09
CA GLY A 172 -10.09 13.33 -1.15
C GLY A 172 -10.17 14.60 -2.01
N THR A 173 -10.03 15.78 -1.41
CA THR A 173 -10.02 17.06 -2.15
C THR A 173 -8.77 17.19 -3.00
N ILE A 174 -7.60 16.88 -2.46
CA ILE A 174 -6.34 16.87 -3.20
C ILE A 174 -6.44 15.89 -4.39
N ARG A 175 -6.97 14.68 -4.16
CA ARG A 175 -7.19 13.69 -5.23
C ARG A 175 -8.00 14.28 -6.38
N ARG A 176 -9.18 14.87 -6.09
CA ARG A 176 -10.05 15.48 -7.13
C ARG A 176 -9.34 16.57 -7.92
N ASN A 177 -8.52 17.41 -7.27
CA ASN A 177 -7.76 18.44 -7.97
C ASN A 177 -6.67 17.83 -8.87
N LEU A 178 -5.95 16.83 -8.37
CA LEU A 178 -4.90 16.15 -9.13
C LEU A 178 -5.45 15.35 -10.31
N GLU A 179 -6.70 14.88 -10.28
CA GLU A 179 -7.34 14.21 -11.41
C GLU A 179 -7.38 15.09 -12.67
N ASN A 180 -7.48 16.42 -12.50
CA ASN A 180 -7.44 17.38 -13.61
C ASN A 180 -6.02 17.53 -14.18
N CYS A 181 -4.99 17.42 -13.32
CA CYS A 181 -3.59 17.47 -13.75
C CYS A 181 -3.14 16.16 -14.38
N PHE A 182 -3.77 15.06 -13.99
CA PHE A 182 -3.49 13.70 -14.48
C PHE A 182 -4.72 13.08 -15.16
N PRO A 183 -5.13 13.63 -16.34
CA PRO A 183 -6.28 13.11 -17.09
C PRO A 183 -6.01 11.68 -17.61
N PRO A 184 -7.04 10.96 -18.13
CA PRO A 184 -6.90 9.59 -18.67
C PRO A 184 -5.79 9.41 -19.70
N ALA A 185 -5.43 10.46 -20.44
CA ALA A 185 -4.34 10.42 -21.42
C ALA A 185 -2.97 10.03 -20.83
N TRP A 186 -2.81 10.11 -19.50
CA TRP A 186 -1.57 9.67 -18.85
C TRP A 186 -1.30 8.17 -18.99
N GLU A 187 -2.31 7.34 -19.16
CA GLU A 187 -2.14 5.91 -19.45
C GLU A 187 -1.29 5.72 -20.73
N GLY A 188 -1.65 6.38 -21.81
CA GLY A 188 -0.88 6.33 -23.06
C GLY A 188 0.52 6.93 -22.93
N ARG A 189 0.67 8.03 -22.16
CA ARG A 189 1.98 8.67 -21.92
C ARG A 189 2.95 7.71 -21.19
N VAL A 190 2.47 7.00 -20.19
CA VAL A 190 3.29 6.02 -19.45
C VAL A 190 3.66 4.85 -20.35
N ALA A 191 2.73 4.33 -21.14
CA ALA A 191 2.99 3.26 -22.11
C ALA A 191 4.03 3.69 -23.16
N GLU A 192 3.95 4.92 -23.68
CA GLU A 192 4.93 5.48 -24.62
C GLU A 192 6.33 5.53 -24.01
N VAL A 193 6.45 6.09 -22.79
CA VAL A 193 7.76 6.16 -22.09
C VAL A 193 8.30 4.76 -21.81
N ALA A 194 7.47 3.80 -21.45
CA ALA A 194 7.88 2.42 -21.23
C ALA A 194 8.45 1.78 -22.51
N ALA A 195 7.80 2.00 -23.65
CA ALA A 195 8.28 1.52 -24.95
C ALA A 195 9.62 2.18 -25.34
N LEU A 196 9.75 3.50 -25.20
CA LEU A 196 11.01 4.21 -25.46
C LEU A 196 12.14 3.69 -24.55
N ARG A 197 11.89 3.47 -23.26
CA ARG A 197 12.89 2.91 -22.34
C ARG A 197 13.34 1.52 -22.75
N THR A 198 12.45 0.69 -23.29
CA THR A 198 12.81 -0.64 -23.78
C THR A 198 13.76 -0.54 -24.96
N GLY A 199 13.50 0.35 -25.93
CA GLY A 199 14.41 0.62 -27.05
C GLY A 199 15.77 1.13 -26.58
N TRP A 200 15.80 2.16 -25.73
CA TRP A 200 17.05 2.72 -25.20
C TRP A 200 17.88 1.71 -24.40
N ARG A 201 17.23 0.79 -23.69
CA ARG A 201 17.94 -0.28 -22.99
C ARG A 201 18.59 -1.25 -23.97
N ALA A 202 17.93 -1.59 -25.07
CA ALA A 202 18.49 -2.42 -26.13
C ALA A 202 19.68 -1.73 -26.84
N GLU A 203 19.66 -0.40 -26.94
CA GLU A 203 20.76 0.43 -27.49
C GLU A 203 21.91 0.66 -26.48
N GLY A 204 21.82 0.15 -25.25
CA GLY A 204 22.84 0.35 -24.21
C GLY A 204 22.83 1.76 -23.58
N VAL A 205 21.75 2.53 -23.72
CA VAL A 205 21.64 3.88 -23.13
C VAL A 205 21.67 3.80 -21.60
N ALA A 206 22.60 4.52 -20.99
CA ALA A 206 22.75 4.57 -19.53
C ALA A 206 21.55 5.24 -18.85
N MET A 207 21.21 4.79 -17.62
CA MET A 207 20.08 5.30 -16.85
C MET A 207 20.03 6.83 -16.70
N PRO A 208 21.15 7.55 -16.41
CA PRO A 208 21.13 9.01 -16.32
C PRO A 208 20.74 9.69 -17.64
N GLU A 209 21.17 9.11 -18.78
CA GLU A 209 20.81 9.62 -20.10
C GLU A 209 19.34 9.35 -20.41
N ALA A 210 18.84 8.16 -20.13
CA ALA A 210 17.42 7.83 -20.27
C ALA A 210 16.54 8.77 -19.45
N ALA A 211 16.94 9.12 -18.22
CA ALA A 211 16.23 10.09 -17.38
C ALA A 211 16.20 11.50 -18.03
N ARG A 212 17.33 11.97 -18.59
CA ARG A 212 17.37 13.25 -19.32
C ARG A 212 16.43 13.27 -20.51
N ARG A 213 16.39 12.19 -21.31
CA ARG A 213 15.48 12.07 -22.46
C ARG A 213 14.01 12.10 -22.05
N ILE A 214 13.67 11.44 -20.92
CA ILE A 214 12.30 11.47 -20.38
C ILE A 214 11.94 12.90 -19.96
N ASN A 215 12.82 13.60 -19.24
CA ASN A 215 12.55 14.99 -18.82
C ASN A 215 12.35 15.90 -20.02
N ALA A 216 13.22 15.81 -21.04
CA ALA A 216 13.08 16.59 -22.26
C ALA A 216 11.74 16.33 -22.98
N LEU A 217 11.32 15.06 -23.07
CA LEU A 217 10.03 14.67 -23.65
C LEU A 217 8.84 15.27 -22.88
N VAL A 218 8.89 15.20 -21.55
CA VAL A 218 7.84 15.75 -20.66
C VAL A 218 7.73 17.26 -20.81
N GLU A 219 8.87 17.96 -20.89
CA GLU A 219 8.95 19.41 -21.09
C GLU A 219 8.45 19.82 -22.48
N GLU A 220 8.97 19.21 -23.55
CA GLU A 220 8.59 19.46 -24.95
C GLU A 220 7.08 19.31 -25.15
N ARG A 221 6.48 18.28 -24.55
CA ARG A 221 5.05 18.02 -24.69
C ARG A 221 4.18 18.68 -23.63
N CYS A 222 4.75 19.46 -22.72
CA CYS A 222 4.06 20.16 -21.65
C CYS A 222 3.14 19.23 -20.81
N TRP A 223 3.57 17.99 -20.54
CA TRP A 223 2.72 17.00 -19.89
C TRP A 223 2.39 17.33 -18.43
N LEU A 224 3.26 18.05 -17.73
CA LEU A 224 3.07 18.46 -16.34
C LEU A 224 2.49 19.87 -16.16
N SER A 225 2.08 20.52 -17.24
CA SER A 225 1.35 21.78 -17.15
C SER A 225 -0.07 21.50 -16.65
N CYS A 226 -0.34 21.74 -15.37
CA CYS A 226 -1.70 21.68 -14.84
C CYS A 226 -2.53 22.83 -15.42
N PRO A 227 -3.76 22.56 -15.90
CA PRO A 227 -4.70 23.62 -16.24
C PRO A 227 -4.95 24.49 -15.01
N LYS A 228 -4.90 25.82 -15.18
CA LYS A 228 -5.29 26.73 -14.10
C LYS A 228 -6.76 26.45 -13.74
N PRO A 229 -7.12 26.37 -12.45
CA PRO A 229 -8.53 26.31 -12.08
C PRO A 229 -9.23 27.57 -12.59
N ASN A 230 -10.37 27.38 -13.25
CA ASN A 230 -11.28 28.47 -13.65
C ASN A 230 -11.88 29.15 -12.43
#